data_f20b3f034ab2b39afa6ecdeee59e6916
#
_entry.id   f20b3f034ab2b39afa6ecdeee59e6916
#
_cell.length_a   1.000
_cell.length_b   1.000
_cell.length_c   1.000
_cell.angle_alpha   90.00
_cell.angle_beta   90.00
_cell.angle_gamma   90.00
#
_symmetry.space_group_name_H-M   'P 1'
#
loop_
_entity.id
_entity.type
_entity.pdbx_description
1 polymer ?
#
loop_
_entity_poly.entity_id
_entity_poly.type
_entity_poly.pdbx_seq_one_letter_code
_entity_poly.pdbx_strand_id
1 'polypeptide(L)'
;MRLGRLARCARGATAVEFAFAAPVIVMLLVGILQVSVALHAAGGIRNAIGEGVRFAKVHRVATAAEVEAQVRRNFTGLDPARVRSLTVERGRTAAGAPFARISIAYDPQIVIPFLPPRTVRLQESRLVYLPA
;
A
#
# COMPACT_ATOMS: atom_id res chain seq x y z
N MET A 1 27.42 -34.97 -44.71
CA MET A 1 27.07 -33.91 -43.77
C MET A 1 25.66 -34.13 -43.24
N ARG A 2 25.50 -34.39 -41.89
CA ARG A 2 24.21 -34.83 -41.27
C ARG A 2 23.53 -33.63 -40.59
N LEU A 3 23.10 -32.66 -41.34
CA LEU A 3 22.32 -31.50 -40.82
C LEU A 3 20.84 -31.82 -40.53
N GLY A 4 20.33 -32.96 -41.06
CA GLY A 4 18.90 -33.32 -40.92
C GLY A 4 18.50 -33.93 -39.56
N ARG A 5 19.44 -34.17 -38.62
CA ARG A 5 19.11 -34.75 -37.31
C ARG A 5 18.82 -33.68 -36.22
N LEU A 6 19.18 -32.45 -36.42
CA LEU A 6 18.95 -31.38 -35.45
C LEU A 6 17.50 -30.86 -35.48
N ALA A 7 16.80 -31.04 -36.59
CA ALA A 7 15.41 -30.55 -36.75
C ALA A 7 14.33 -31.45 -36.07
N ARG A 8 14.72 -32.59 -35.49
CA ARG A 8 13.76 -33.56 -34.89
C ARG A 8 13.88 -33.69 -33.37
N CYS A 9 14.57 -32.80 -32.68
CA CYS A 9 14.66 -32.87 -31.23
C CYS A 9 13.46 -32.17 -30.59
N ALA A 10 12.35 -32.90 -30.34
CA ALA A 10 11.20 -32.40 -29.61
C ALA A 10 11.58 -31.77 -28.25
N ARG A 11 12.62 -32.28 -27.62
CA ARG A 11 13.19 -31.71 -26.36
C ARG A 11 13.75 -30.30 -26.54
N GLY A 12 14.30 -29.97 -27.73
CA GLY A 12 14.78 -28.61 -28.02
C GLY A 12 13.66 -27.62 -28.23
N ALA A 13 12.55 -28.05 -28.86
CA ALA A 13 11.36 -27.22 -29.06
C ALA A 13 10.75 -26.81 -27.70
N THR A 14 10.54 -27.78 -26.81
CA THR A 14 10.02 -27.52 -25.46
C THR A 14 10.89 -26.58 -24.64
N ALA A 15 12.22 -26.70 -24.74
CA ALA A 15 13.14 -25.80 -24.05
C ALA A 15 13.04 -24.34 -24.57
N VAL A 16 12.85 -24.17 -25.87
CA VAL A 16 12.65 -22.86 -26.50
C VAL A 16 11.32 -22.25 -26.08
N GLU A 17 10.23 -23.03 -26.09
CA GLU A 17 8.92 -22.59 -25.62
C GLU A 17 8.97 -22.15 -24.16
N PHE A 18 9.62 -22.93 -23.29
CA PHE A 18 9.81 -22.57 -21.89
C PHE A 18 10.64 -21.28 -21.73
N ALA A 19 11.68 -21.10 -22.53
CA ALA A 19 12.52 -19.90 -22.49
C ALA A 19 11.72 -18.61 -22.82
N PHE A 20 10.73 -18.69 -23.69
CA PHE A 20 9.82 -17.56 -23.95
C PHE A 20 8.73 -17.41 -22.90
N ALA A 21 8.23 -18.48 -22.33
CA ALA A 21 7.20 -18.43 -21.30
C ALA A 21 7.74 -17.98 -19.93
N ALA A 22 8.96 -18.36 -19.58
CA ALA A 22 9.56 -18.09 -18.27
C ALA A 22 9.58 -16.59 -17.89
N PRO A 23 10.00 -15.65 -18.75
CA PRO A 23 9.97 -14.23 -18.43
C PRO A 23 8.56 -13.71 -18.12
N VAL A 24 7.56 -14.20 -18.85
CA VAL A 24 6.15 -13.81 -18.65
C VAL A 24 5.64 -14.31 -17.30
N ILE A 25 5.95 -15.55 -16.95
CA ILE A 25 5.60 -16.15 -15.66
C ILE A 25 6.26 -15.37 -14.52
N VAL A 26 7.54 -15.03 -14.64
CA VAL A 26 8.26 -14.25 -13.64
C VAL A 26 7.63 -12.87 -13.45
N MET A 27 7.32 -12.16 -14.54
CA MET A 27 6.64 -10.86 -14.46
C MET A 27 5.28 -10.97 -13.78
N LEU A 28 4.51 -12.02 -14.07
CA LEU A 28 3.21 -12.26 -13.44
C LEU A 28 3.36 -12.49 -11.94
N LEU A 29 4.29 -13.35 -11.52
CA LEU A 29 4.55 -13.64 -10.10
C LEU A 29 4.98 -12.39 -9.33
N VAL A 30 5.93 -11.62 -9.90
CA VAL A 30 6.37 -10.36 -9.28
C VAL A 30 5.22 -9.35 -9.23
N GLY A 31 4.40 -9.26 -10.29
CA GLY A 31 3.21 -8.40 -10.31
C GLY A 31 2.24 -8.71 -9.17
N ILE A 32 1.94 -10.00 -8.94
CA ILE A 32 1.09 -10.45 -7.83
C ILE A 32 1.70 -10.06 -6.48
N LEU A 33 3.01 -10.26 -6.29
CA LEU A 33 3.70 -9.87 -5.06
C LEU A 33 3.62 -8.36 -4.83
N GLN A 34 3.79 -7.54 -5.85
CA GLN A 34 3.72 -6.08 -5.74
C GLN A 34 2.31 -5.60 -5.38
N VAL A 35 1.27 -6.21 -5.96
CA VAL A 35 -0.12 -5.93 -5.57
C VAL A 35 -0.36 -6.30 -4.11
N SER A 36 0.15 -7.43 -3.66
CA SER A 36 0.04 -7.88 -2.27
C SER A 36 0.68 -6.88 -1.30
N VAL A 37 1.86 -6.33 -1.64
CA VAL A 37 2.53 -5.29 -0.84
C VAL A 37 1.69 -4.01 -0.77
N ALA A 38 1.08 -3.59 -1.89
CA ALA A 38 0.22 -2.42 -1.92
C ALA A 38 -1.06 -2.61 -1.07
N LEU A 39 -1.67 -3.80 -1.13
CA LEU A 39 -2.84 -4.14 -0.30
C LEU A 39 -2.48 -4.21 1.19
N HIS A 40 -1.31 -4.76 1.53
CA HIS A 40 -0.80 -4.78 2.90
C HIS A 40 -0.60 -3.37 3.43
N ALA A 41 -0.01 -2.47 2.64
CA ALA A 41 0.16 -1.06 3.00
C ALA A 41 -1.19 -0.37 3.21
N ALA A 42 -2.18 -0.61 2.35
CA ALA A 42 -3.54 -0.09 2.53
C ALA A 42 -4.19 -0.57 3.83
N GLY A 43 -3.99 -1.84 4.19
CA GLY A 43 -4.42 -2.40 5.47
C GLY A 43 -3.75 -1.72 6.66
N GLY A 44 -2.43 -1.51 6.59
CA GLY A 44 -1.65 -0.79 7.61
C GLY A 44 -2.13 0.64 7.84
N ILE A 45 -2.43 1.38 6.76
CA ILE A 45 -2.99 2.73 6.81
C ILE A 45 -4.34 2.72 7.53
N ARG A 46 -5.25 1.82 7.15
CA ARG A 46 -6.59 1.72 7.77
C ARG A 46 -6.51 1.39 9.25
N ASN A 47 -5.60 0.49 9.62
CA ASN A 47 -5.35 0.14 11.02
C ASN A 47 -4.82 1.34 11.81
N ALA A 48 -3.82 2.05 11.29
CA ALA A 48 -3.24 3.22 11.94
C ALA A 48 -4.28 4.34 12.14
N ILE A 49 -5.10 4.63 11.13
CA ILE A 49 -6.23 5.56 11.24
C ILE A 49 -7.22 5.08 12.30
N GLY A 50 -7.56 3.80 12.31
CA GLY A 50 -8.47 3.18 13.28
C GLY A 50 -8.02 3.40 14.73
N GLU A 51 -6.73 3.18 15.02
CA GLU A 51 -6.15 3.44 16.33
C GLU A 51 -6.12 4.92 16.68
N GLY A 52 -5.81 5.81 15.74
CA GLY A 52 -5.90 7.26 15.92
C GLY A 52 -7.32 7.72 16.26
N VAL A 53 -8.32 7.19 15.55
CA VAL A 53 -9.75 7.45 15.82
C VAL A 53 -10.13 6.95 17.21
N ARG A 54 -9.74 5.73 17.58
CA ARG A 54 -10.00 5.17 18.90
C ARG A 54 -9.37 6.04 20.00
N PHE A 55 -8.13 6.45 19.83
CA PHE A 55 -7.44 7.33 20.75
C PHE A 55 -8.15 8.69 20.91
N ALA A 56 -8.56 9.32 19.80
CA ALA A 56 -9.27 10.58 19.81
C ALA A 56 -10.64 10.51 20.53
N LYS A 57 -11.32 9.36 20.45
CA LYS A 57 -12.60 9.14 21.16
C LYS A 57 -12.43 8.95 22.65
N VAL A 58 -11.38 8.27 23.07
CA VAL A 58 -11.10 7.99 24.49
C VAL A 58 -10.50 9.22 25.17
N HIS A 59 -9.59 9.92 24.50
CA HIS A 59 -8.90 11.09 25.03
C HIS A 59 -9.48 12.37 24.40
N ARG A 60 -10.60 12.84 24.95
CA ARG A 60 -11.38 13.98 24.42
C ARG A 60 -10.58 15.28 24.32
N VAL A 61 -9.68 15.50 25.26
CA VAL A 61 -8.80 16.69 25.33
C VAL A 61 -7.51 16.56 24.54
N ALA A 62 -7.24 15.38 23.93
CA ALA A 62 -6.04 15.16 23.15
C ALA A 62 -5.94 16.17 22.01
N THR A 63 -4.78 16.73 21.81
CA THR A 63 -4.48 17.64 20.71
C THR A 63 -4.39 16.89 19.38
N ALA A 64 -4.45 17.61 18.25
CA ALA A 64 -4.24 17.03 16.95
C ALA A 64 -2.85 16.35 16.85
N ALA A 65 -1.82 16.95 17.44
CA ALA A 65 -0.46 16.42 17.45
C ALA A 65 -0.34 15.10 18.23
N GLU A 66 -1.07 14.93 19.34
CA GLU A 66 -1.07 13.68 20.12
C GLU A 66 -1.78 12.55 19.34
N VAL A 67 -2.88 12.86 18.66
CA VAL A 67 -3.56 11.92 17.77
C VAL A 67 -2.65 11.52 16.61
N GLU A 68 -1.96 12.49 15.99
CA GLU A 68 -0.99 12.23 14.92
C GLU A 68 0.15 11.33 15.40
N ALA A 69 0.71 11.61 16.57
CA ALA A 69 1.76 10.79 17.19
C ALA A 69 1.28 9.35 17.44
N GLN A 70 0.02 9.18 17.85
CA GLN A 70 -0.59 7.85 18.03
C GLN A 70 -0.73 7.11 16.70
N VAL A 71 -1.19 7.78 15.64
CA VAL A 71 -1.27 7.22 14.29
C VAL A 71 0.11 6.77 13.82
N ARG A 72 1.14 7.61 13.96
CA ARG A 72 2.52 7.29 13.57
C ARG A 72 3.09 6.09 14.31
N ARG A 73 2.79 5.92 15.60
CA ARG A 73 3.21 4.75 16.40
C ARG A 73 2.62 3.44 15.89
N ASN A 74 1.49 3.50 15.20
CA ASN A 74 0.79 2.35 14.66
C ASN A 74 1.04 2.11 13.16
N PHE A 75 2.09 2.69 12.58
CA PHE A 75 2.53 2.41 11.21
C PHE A 75 3.16 1.02 11.10
N THR A 76 2.34 -0.01 11.22
CA THR A 76 2.80 -1.39 11.08
C THR A 76 2.92 -1.75 9.60
N GLY A 77 4.11 -2.14 9.16
CA GLY A 77 4.37 -2.52 7.77
C GLY A 77 4.38 -1.37 6.77
N LEU A 78 4.37 -0.12 7.25
CA LEU A 78 4.52 1.08 6.43
C LEU A 78 5.95 1.61 6.55
N ASP A 79 6.54 2.01 5.43
CA ASP A 79 7.79 2.75 5.39
C ASP A 79 7.50 4.23 5.69
N PRO A 80 7.97 4.79 6.83
CA PRO A 80 7.69 6.19 7.18
C PRO A 80 8.20 7.19 6.13
N ALA A 81 9.26 6.86 5.39
CA ALA A 81 9.83 7.71 4.34
C ALA A 81 8.88 7.86 3.14
N ARG A 82 7.91 6.97 2.99
CA ARG A 82 6.92 6.98 1.90
C ARG A 82 5.58 7.59 2.31
N VAL A 83 5.43 7.99 3.57
CA VAL A 83 4.27 8.76 4.03
C VAL A 83 4.42 10.19 3.55
N ARG A 84 3.62 10.56 2.56
CA ARG A 84 3.67 11.90 1.96
C ARG A 84 3.03 12.95 2.85
N SER A 85 1.92 12.61 3.44
CA SER A 85 1.22 13.49 4.39
C SER A 85 0.43 12.68 5.41
N LEU A 86 0.40 13.19 6.63
CA LEU A 86 -0.50 12.77 7.68
C LEU A 86 -1.06 14.04 8.28
N THR A 87 -2.38 14.20 8.22
CA THR A 87 -3.08 15.36 8.77
C THR A 87 -4.17 14.93 9.72
N VAL A 88 -4.27 15.62 10.83
CA VAL A 88 -5.32 15.45 11.82
C VAL A 88 -6.02 16.80 12.00
N GLU A 89 -7.25 16.88 11.54
CA GLU A 89 -8.10 18.05 11.73
C GLU A 89 -9.08 17.77 12.86
N ARG A 90 -9.21 18.71 13.78
CA ARG A 90 -10.25 18.67 14.83
C ARG A 90 -11.06 19.94 14.77
N GLY A 91 -12.35 19.81 14.93
CA GLY A 91 -13.25 20.95 14.85
C GLY A 91 -14.65 20.63 15.35
N ARG A 92 -15.55 21.56 15.10
CA ARG A 92 -16.99 21.38 15.31
C ARG A 92 -17.71 21.54 14.00
N THR A 93 -18.75 20.76 13.79
CA THR A 93 -19.67 20.94 12.65
C THR A 93 -20.51 22.21 12.83
N ALA A 94 -21.20 22.63 11.78
CA ALA A 94 -22.16 23.73 11.85
C ALA A 94 -23.25 23.50 12.92
N ALA A 95 -23.59 22.25 13.23
CA ALA A 95 -24.50 21.84 14.31
C ALA A 95 -23.82 21.77 15.70
N GLY A 96 -22.55 22.19 15.83
CA GLY A 96 -21.80 22.22 17.08
C GLY A 96 -21.21 20.87 17.49
N ALA A 97 -21.44 19.78 16.76
CA ALA A 97 -20.90 18.46 17.10
C ALA A 97 -19.37 18.41 16.88
N PRO A 98 -18.59 17.96 17.87
CA PRO A 98 -17.15 17.85 17.73
C PRO A 98 -16.79 16.70 16.79
N PHE A 99 -15.78 16.91 15.92
CA PHE A 99 -15.29 15.88 15.01
C PHE A 99 -13.76 15.85 14.96
N ALA A 100 -13.24 14.73 14.53
CA ALA A 100 -11.84 14.58 14.09
C ALA A 100 -11.81 13.97 12.69
N ARG A 101 -10.94 14.48 11.82
CA ARG A 101 -10.65 13.91 10.51
C ARG A 101 -9.17 13.54 10.47
N ILE A 102 -8.89 12.31 10.15
CA ILE A 102 -7.52 11.80 9.98
C ILE A 102 -7.36 11.42 8.52
N SER A 103 -6.35 11.99 7.85
CA SER A 103 -6.06 11.71 6.45
C SER A 103 -4.59 11.32 6.29
N ILE A 104 -4.34 10.24 5.58
CA ILE A 104 -2.99 9.73 5.27
C ILE A 104 -2.87 9.61 3.75
N ALA A 105 -1.78 10.15 3.19
CA ALA A 105 -1.34 9.87 1.83
C ALA A 105 -0.02 9.11 1.89
N TYR A 106 0.04 7.97 1.19
CA TYR A 106 1.17 7.07 1.15
C TYR A 106 1.48 6.67 -0.29
N ASP A 107 2.73 6.72 -0.67
CA ASP A 107 3.20 6.46 -2.03
C ASP A 107 4.06 5.17 -2.07
N PRO A 108 3.48 3.94 -2.09
CA PRO A 108 4.25 2.72 -2.29
C PRO A 108 4.88 2.69 -3.67
N GLN A 109 6.11 2.24 -3.74
CA GLN A 109 6.82 2.03 -5.00
C GLN A 109 6.55 0.62 -5.51
N ILE A 110 6.08 0.51 -6.74
CA ILE A 110 5.90 -0.75 -7.45
C ILE A 110 7.06 -0.94 -8.41
N VAL A 111 7.78 -2.04 -8.24
CA VAL A 111 8.93 -2.40 -9.09
C VAL A 111 8.62 -3.73 -9.77
N ILE A 112 8.43 -3.71 -11.08
CA ILE A 112 8.24 -4.90 -11.90
C ILE A 112 9.47 -5.05 -12.79
N PRO A 113 10.09 -6.24 -12.90
CA PRO A 113 11.22 -6.46 -13.81
C PRO A 113 10.89 -6.00 -15.23
N PHE A 114 11.87 -5.39 -15.88
CA PHE A 114 11.78 -4.88 -17.26
C PHE A 114 10.83 -3.70 -17.48
N LEU A 115 10.16 -3.19 -16.42
CA LEU A 115 9.31 -2.00 -16.47
C LEU A 115 9.90 -0.88 -15.59
N PRO A 116 9.70 0.40 -15.97
CA PRO A 116 10.12 1.49 -15.11
C PRO A 116 9.33 1.46 -13.78
N PRO A 117 9.97 1.83 -12.66
CA PRO A 117 9.29 1.91 -11.37
C PRO A 117 8.06 2.81 -11.45
N ARG A 118 6.96 2.37 -10.87
CA ARG A 118 5.72 3.13 -10.80
C ARG A 118 5.37 3.41 -9.35
N THR A 119 4.86 4.59 -9.10
CA THR A 119 4.33 4.98 -7.79
C THR A 119 2.81 4.99 -7.87
N VAL A 120 2.18 4.29 -6.94
CA VAL A 120 0.72 4.29 -6.79
C VAL A 120 0.39 5.08 -5.53
N ARG A 121 -0.44 6.10 -5.65
CA ARG A 121 -0.87 6.87 -4.48
C ARG A 121 -2.02 6.19 -3.77
N LEU A 122 -1.80 5.83 -2.52
CA LEU A 122 -2.84 5.39 -1.60
C LEU A 122 -3.23 6.58 -0.71
N GLN A 123 -4.50 6.91 -0.71
CA GLN A 123 -5.02 7.98 0.13
C GLN A 123 -6.25 7.47 0.87
N GLU A 124 -6.21 7.59 2.19
CA GLU A 124 -7.32 7.22 3.07
C GLU A 124 -7.63 8.42 3.97
N SER A 125 -8.91 8.67 4.17
CA SER A 125 -9.41 9.69 5.07
C SER A 125 -10.60 9.15 5.85
N ARG A 126 -10.60 9.39 7.16
CA ARG A 126 -11.72 9.01 8.02
C ARG A 126 -12.14 10.18 8.89
N LEU A 127 -13.41 10.52 8.79
CA LEU A 127 -14.07 11.47 9.68
C LEU A 127 -14.78 10.70 10.78
N VAL A 128 -14.66 11.18 12.00
CA VAL A 128 -15.33 10.59 13.16
C VAL A 128 -15.90 11.71 14.02
N TYR A 129 -17.13 11.52 14.47
CA TYR A 129 -17.74 12.37 15.49
C TYR A 129 -17.27 11.94 16.87
N LEU A 130 -16.86 12.90 17.67
CA LEU A 130 -16.40 12.67 19.02
C LEU A 130 -17.61 12.76 19.96
N PRO A 131 -17.65 11.99 21.04
CA PRO A 131 -18.69 12.14 22.05
C PRO A 131 -18.61 13.53 22.67
N ALA A 132 -19.75 14.15 22.92
CA ALA A 132 -19.90 15.44 23.57
C ALA A 132 -19.40 15.41 25.03
#